data_b83e5e010205dac3d9c340df54939252
#
_entry.id   b83e5e010205dac3d9c340df54939252
#
_cell.length_a   1.000
_cell.length_b   1.000
_cell.length_c   1.000
_cell.angle_alpha   90.00
_cell.angle_beta   90.00
_cell.angle_gamma   90.00
#
_symmetry.space_group_name_H-M   'P 1'
#
loop_
_entity.id
_entity.type
_entity.pdbx_description
1 polymer ?
#
loop_
_entity_poly.entity_id
_entity_poly.type
_entity_poly.pdbx_seq_one_letter_code
_entity_poly.pdbx_strand_id
1 'polypeptide(L)'
;IITAGNHDSASRLEAPRPLLTRYHVKIRGNVRKIWQQGESEDDDKTGGHWIYSFDDLIIPVTNEEGEEVIILAVPFLRSDVVQNASYSQGVNDFLRELTAEARKKYPGRKCIMMAHMYAKGSDIAKKDASEKIIIGGQEEVDLEGWNDHPDYMTCGHIHKRQHIWNTDWARYTGSILPMSFAEKDYTHGIDLITIEHGEDDERKETGKNKEWKVDFREYKPQHSLRILPENEEELTFKKWQKLINSELSERTDGELSDHFDYVMLKVKQEKLTSDDI
;
A
#
# COMPACT_ATOMS: atom_id res chain seq x y z
N ILE A 1 -4.29 -11.75 -5.27
CA ILE A 1 -4.25 -11.65 -3.80
C ILE A 1 -4.63 -10.23 -3.42
N ILE A 2 -5.48 -10.06 -2.40
CA ILE A 2 -5.98 -8.77 -1.90
C ILE A 2 -5.73 -8.73 -0.39
N THR A 3 -5.13 -7.66 0.10
CA THR A 3 -4.95 -7.40 1.53
C THR A 3 -5.74 -6.15 1.95
N ALA A 4 -6.28 -6.13 3.17
CA ALA A 4 -6.97 -4.97 3.70
C ALA A 4 -6.01 -3.83 4.01
N GLY A 5 -6.41 -2.60 3.68
CA GLY A 5 -5.78 -1.37 4.14
C GLY A 5 -6.42 -0.85 5.43
N ASN A 6 -5.90 0.29 5.92
CA ASN A 6 -6.37 0.91 7.16
C ASN A 6 -7.79 1.50 7.08
N HIS A 7 -8.28 1.79 5.87
CA HIS A 7 -9.66 2.28 5.63
C HIS A 7 -10.66 1.14 5.42
N ASP A 8 -10.19 -0.11 5.26
CA ASP A 8 -11.06 -1.24 5.02
C ASP A 8 -11.70 -1.77 6.31
N SER A 9 -12.94 -2.21 6.17
CA SER A 9 -13.53 -3.13 7.14
C SER A 9 -13.07 -4.55 6.80
N ALA A 10 -12.13 -5.06 7.57
CA ALA A 10 -11.51 -6.37 7.35
C ALA A 10 -12.56 -7.50 7.18
N SER A 11 -13.58 -7.52 8.03
CA SER A 11 -14.67 -8.51 7.98
C SER A 11 -15.54 -8.39 6.72
N ARG A 12 -15.83 -7.16 6.26
CA ARG A 12 -16.58 -6.94 5.03
C ARG A 12 -15.76 -7.34 3.80
N LEU A 13 -14.46 -7.03 3.81
CA LEU A 13 -13.56 -7.41 2.72
C LEU A 13 -13.46 -8.95 2.60
N GLU A 14 -13.40 -9.66 3.73
CA GLU A 14 -13.33 -11.13 3.75
C GLU A 14 -14.68 -11.85 3.51
N ALA A 15 -15.81 -11.17 3.68
CA ALA A 15 -17.12 -11.77 3.53
C ALA A 15 -17.31 -12.58 2.22
N PRO A 16 -16.88 -12.08 1.04
CA PRO A 16 -17.02 -12.85 -0.21
C PRO A 16 -15.93 -13.92 -0.40
N ARG A 17 -14.96 -14.07 0.50
CA ARG A 17 -13.84 -15.02 0.38
C ARG A 17 -14.25 -16.43 0.01
N PRO A 18 -15.29 -17.06 0.64
CA PRO A 18 -15.69 -18.44 0.29
C PRO A 18 -16.16 -18.59 -1.16
N LEU A 19 -16.77 -17.54 -1.73
CA LEU A 19 -17.24 -17.54 -3.11
C LEU A 19 -16.09 -17.30 -4.09
N LEU A 20 -15.18 -16.38 -3.75
CA LEU A 20 -14.10 -15.93 -4.62
C LEU A 20 -12.91 -16.90 -4.66
N THR A 21 -12.76 -17.76 -3.67
CA THR A 21 -11.69 -18.78 -3.63
C THR A 21 -11.73 -19.69 -4.87
N ARG A 22 -12.92 -20.03 -5.37
CA ARG A 22 -13.08 -20.84 -6.60
C ARG A 22 -12.61 -20.14 -7.88
N TYR A 23 -12.44 -18.81 -7.83
CA TYR A 23 -11.89 -17.99 -8.91
C TYR A 23 -10.43 -17.65 -8.67
N HIS A 24 -9.75 -18.38 -7.79
CA HIS A 24 -8.36 -18.14 -7.39
C HIS A 24 -8.08 -16.77 -6.77
N VAL A 25 -9.12 -16.04 -6.33
CA VAL A 25 -8.99 -14.79 -5.60
C VAL A 25 -8.76 -15.07 -4.12
N LYS A 26 -7.63 -14.65 -3.59
CA LYS A 26 -7.24 -14.83 -2.18
C LYS A 26 -7.32 -13.48 -1.46
N ILE A 27 -8.19 -13.39 -0.46
CA ILE A 27 -8.41 -12.16 0.33
C ILE A 27 -7.88 -12.37 1.75
N ARG A 28 -7.16 -11.38 2.28
CA ARG A 28 -6.64 -11.35 3.63
C ARG A 28 -6.99 -10.01 4.29
N GLY A 29 -7.99 -10.00 5.14
CA GLY A 29 -8.44 -8.82 5.88
C GLY A 29 -7.98 -8.82 7.33
N ASN A 30 -7.82 -10.00 7.91
CA ASN A 30 -7.50 -10.20 9.33
C ASN A 30 -6.30 -11.12 9.51
N VAL A 31 -5.66 -10.95 10.68
CA VAL A 31 -4.69 -11.90 11.20
C VAL A 31 -5.39 -12.78 12.23
N ARG A 32 -5.23 -14.09 12.10
CA ARG A 32 -5.79 -15.05 13.06
C ARG A 32 -4.82 -15.29 14.18
N LYS A 33 -5.36 -15.41 15.40
CA LYS A 33 -4.63 -15.90 16.58
C LYS A 33 -5.20 -17.26 16.99
N ILE A 34 -4.32 -18.15 17.41
CA ILE A 34 -4.69 -19.45 17.95
C ILE A 34 -4.16 -19.54 19.39
N TRP A 35 -4.90 -20.23 20.23
CA TRP A 35 -4.47 -20.48 21.60
C TRP A 35 -3.50 -21.65 21.62
N GLN A 36 -2.29 -21.42 22.11
CA GLN A 36 -1.30 -22.47 22.34
C GLN A 36 -1.24 -22.77 23.82
N GLN A 37 -1.47 -24.02 24.18
CA GLN A 37 -1.34 -24.48 25.54
C GLN A 37 0.13 -24.53 25.94
N GLY A 38 0.49 -23.94 27.08
CA GLY A 38 1.87 -24.00 27.58
C GLY A 38 2.21 -25.43 28.03
N GLU A 39 3.40 -25.89 27.71
CA GLU A 39 3.98 -27.08 28.30
C GLU A 39 4.41 -26.73 29.72
N SER A 40 3.60 -27.01 30.72
CA SER A 40 4.02 -26.94 32.12
C SER A 40 4.17 -28.37 32.66
N GLU A 41 5.32 -28.66 33.21
CA GLU A 41 5.55 -29.93 33.94
C GLU A 41 4.79 -30.01 35.28
N ASP A 42 4.18 -28.89 35.71
CA ASP A 42 3.32 -28.82 36.89
C ASP A 42 1.85 -28.94 36.49
N ASP A 43 1.19 -30.01 36.87
CA ASP A 43 -0.20 -30.38 36.63
C ASP A 43 -1.25 -29.33 37.04
N ASP A 44 -0.87 -28.27 37.75
CA ASP A 44 -1.78 -27.26 38.34
C ASP A 44 -1.70 -25.88 37.67
N LYS A 45 -0.90 -25.71 36.62
CA LYS A 45 -0.78 -24.46 35.83
C LYS A 45 -0.98 -24.67 34.35
N THR A 46 -2.19 -24.92 33.91
CA THR A 46 -2.58 -24.87 32.50
C THR A 46 -2.58 -23.43 31.99
N GLY A 47 -1.38 -22.87 31.88
CA GLY A 47 -1.15 -21.58 31.27
C GLY A 47 -0.95 -21.75 29.74
N GLY A 48 -1.71 -21.02 28.95
CA GLY A 48 -1.48 -20.92 27.51
C GLY A 48 -1.35 -19.45 27.11
N HIS A 49 -0.97 -19.22 25.88
CA HIS A 49 -0.89 -17.86 25.29
C HIS A 49 -1.40 -17.85 23.86
N TRP A 50 -1.77 -16.66 23.39
CA TRP A 50 -2.19 -16.47 22.01
C TRP A 50 -0.98 -16.27 21.12
N ILE A 51 -0.90 -17.06 20.04
CA ILE A 51 0.10 -16.93 18.99
C ILE A 51 -0.57 -16.59 17.66
N TYR A 52 0.20 -16.01 16.72
CA TYR A 52 -0.29 -15.76 15.38
C TYR A 52 -0.36 -17.07 14.59
N SER A 53 -1.43 -17.23 13.80
CA SER A 53 -1.52 -18.26 12.78
C SER A 53 -1.11 -17.66 11.44
N PHE A 54 0.05 -18.02 10.95
CA PHE A 54 0.60 -17.50 9.69
C PHE A 54 0.15 -18.28 8.45
N ASP A 55 -0.48 -19.43 8.60
CA ASP A 55 -0.84 -20.31 7.48
C ASP A 55 -1.67 -19.63 6.40
N ASP A 56 -2.61 -18.77 6.81
CA ASP A 56 -3.45 -18.02 5.87
C ASP A 56 -2.67 -16.89 5.15
N LEU A 57 -1.57 -16.41 5.73
CA LEU A 57 -0.80 -15.28 5.22
C LEU A 57 0.34 -15.71 4.30
N ILE A 58 0.81 -16.95 4.44
CA ILE A 58 1.87 -17.54 3.60
C ILE A 58 1.21 -18.22 2.42
N ILE A 59 1.34 -17.63 1.24
CA ILE A 59 0.62 -18.06 0.03
C ILE A 59 1.62 -18.48 -1.03
N PRO A 60 1.80 -19.79 -1.29
CA PRO A 60 2.56 -20.23 -2.44
C PRO A 60 1.80 -19.92 -3.73
N VAL A 61 2.53 -19.43 -4.72
CA VAL A 61 2.07 -19.14 -6.08
C VAL A 61 3.01 -19.85 -7.03
N THR A 62 2.44 -20.74 -7.86
CA THR A 62 3.19 -21.56 -8.81
C THR A 62 2.79 -21.17 -10.22
N ASN A 63 3.76 -21.02 -11.12
CA ASN A 63 3.51 -20.79 -12.54
C ASN A 63 3.26 -22.13 -13.28
N GLU A 64 3.01 -22.06 -14.60
CA GLU A 64 2.75 -23.24 -15.43
C GLU A 64 3.96 -24.17 -15.54
N GLU A 65 5.17 -23.66 -15.33
CA GLU A 65 6.42 -24.39 -15.37
C GLU A 65 6.78 -25.07 -14.04
N GLY A 66 5.96 -24.87 -13.02
CA GLY A 66 6.14 -25.46 -11.69
C GLY A 66 7.07 -24.65 -10.77
N GLU A 67 7.46 -23.46 -11.18
CA GLU A 67 8.25 -22.55 -10.36
C GLU A 67 7.39 -21.88 -9.30
N GLU A 68 7.88 -21.79 -8.08
CA GLU A 68 7.11 -21.33 -6.94
C GLU A 68 7.75 -20.13 -6.25
N VAL A 69 6.91 -19.17 -5.97
CA VAL A 69 7.19 -17.94 -5.20
C VAL A 69 6.24 -17.88 -4.00
N ILE A 70 6.72 -17.40 -2.87
CA ILE A 70 5.94 -17.28 -1.65
C ILE A 70 5.49 -15.82 -1.47
N ILE A 71 4.18 -15.59 -1.44
CA ILE A 71 3.60 -14.29 -1.15
C ILE A 71 3.20 -14.24 0.33
N LEU A 72 3.75 -13.27 1.05
CA LEU A 72 3.39 -12.95 2.44
C LEU A 72 2.31 -11.85 2.41
N ALA A 73 1.06 -12.24 2.56
CA ALA A 73 -0.08 -11.33 2.40
C ALA A 73 -0.48 -10.72 3.74
N VAL A 74 0.16 -9.62 4.12
CA VAL A 74 -0.05 -8.94 5.40
C VAL A 74 -1.11 -7.85 5.25
N PRO A 75 -2.28 -7.97 5.89
CA PRO A 75 -3.24 -6.90 5.97
C PRO A 75 -2.74 -5.81 6.91
N PHE A 76 -3.42 -4.66 6.89
CA PHE A 76 -3.16 -3.62 7.87
C PHE A 76 -3.28 -4.14 9.31
N LEU A 77 -2.19 -4.03 10.05
CA LEU A 77 -2.11 -4.52 11.44
C LEU A 77 -2.61 -3.43 12.40
N ARG A 78 -3.74 -3.68 13.05
CA ARG A 78 -4.27 -2.77 14.06
C ARG A 78 -3.51 -2.94 15.38
N SER A 79 -3.50 -1.92 16.22
CA SER A 79 -2.80 -1.93 17.51
C SER A 79 -3.28 -3.01 18.48
N ASP A 80 -4.54 -3.45 18.35
CA ASP A 80 -5.10 -4.56 19.14
C ASP A 80 -4.64 -5.94 18.64
N VAL A 81 -4.14 -6.01 17.42
CA VAL A 81 -3.57 -7.23 16.82
C VAL A 81 -2.12 -7.42 17.28
N VAL A 82 -1.31 -6.36 17.20
CA VAL A 82 0.12 -6.41 17.53
C VAL A 82 0.34 -5.95 18.99
N GLN A 83 0.61 -6.90 19.86
CA GLN A 83 0.80 -6.65 21.29
C GLN A 83 2.29 -6.57 21.61
N ASN A 84 2.79 -5.37 21.88
CA ASN A 84 4.16 -5.13 22.33
C ASN A 84 4.26 -3.80 23.07
N ALA A 85 5.47 -3.41 23.51
CA ALA A 85 5.77 -2.16 24.19
C ALA A 85 5.40 -0.93 23.34
N SER A 86 5.52 -1.03 22.00
CA SER A 86 5.05 -0.03 21.05
C SER A 86 4.44 -0.71 19.82
N TYR A 87 3.60 0.04 19.08
CA TYR A 87 3.02 -0.44 17.84
C TYR A 87 4.10 -0.82 16.81
N SER A 88 5.11 0.05 16.62
CA SER A 88 6.22 -0.20 15.71
C SER A 88 6.94 -1.50 16.02
N GLN A 89 7.26 -1.75 17.31
CA GLN A 89 7.90 -2.99 17.73
C GLN A 89 7.02 -4.20 17.46
N GLY A 90 5.72 -4.11 17.79
CA GLY A 90 4.78 -5.22 17.53
C GLY A 90 4.63 -5.57 16.06
N VAL A 91 4.59 -4.55 15.18
CA VAL A 91 4.59 -4.77 13.72
C VAL A 91 5.90 -5.41 13.27
N ASN A 92 7.04 -4.91 13.75
CA ASN A 92 8.36 -5.47 13.42
C ASN A 92 8.45 -6.95 13.78
N ASP A 93 8.10 -7.29 15.00
CA ASP A 93 8.16 -8.67 15.48
C ASP A 93 7.27 -9.57 14.63
N PHE A 94 6.04 -9.13 14.36
CA PHE A 94 5.11 -9.85 13.49
C PHE A 94 5.68 -10.13 12.10
N LEU A 95 6.25 -9.10 11.43
CA LEU A 95 6.78 -9.24 10.08
C LEU A 95 8.01 -10.15 10.04
N ARG A 96 8.87 -10.08 11.07
CA ARG A 96 10.04 -10.95 11.22
C ARG A 96 9.65 -12.39 11.46
N GLU A 97 8.73 -12.64 12.37
CA GLU A 97 8.21 -13.98 12.66
C GLU A 97 7.54 -14.62 11.44
N LEU A 98 6.69 -13.87 10.73
CA LEU A 98 6.05 -14.33 9.50
C LEU A 98 7.08 -14.70 8.43
N THR A 99 8.10 -13.85 8.24
CA THR A 99 9.15 -14.11 7.25
C THR A 99 9.98 -15.34 7.63
N ALA A 100 10.33 -15.47 8.90
CA ALA A 100 11.07 -16.65 9.40
C ALA A 100 10.26 -17.94 9.23
N GLU A 101 8.97 -17.93 9.56
CA GLU A 101 8.11 -19.10 9.39
C GLU A 101 7.94 -19.47 7.91
N ALA A 102 7.80 -18.48 7.01
CA ALA A 102 7.74 -18.74 5.59
C ALA A 102 9.02 -19.40 5.05
N ARG A 103 10.18 -18.90 5.45
CA ARG A 103 11.48 -19.46 5.05
C ARG A 103 11.72 -20.87 5.60
N LYS A 104 11.24 -21.13 6.82
CA LYS A 104 11.29 -22.48 7.42
C LYS A 104 10.40 -23.46 6.66
N LYS A 105 9.19 -23.02 6.26
CA LYS A 105 8.20 -23.84 5.56
C LYS A 105 8.56 -24.06 4.09
N TYR A 106 9.20 -23.08 3.46
CA TYR A 106 9.57 -23.06 2.03
C TYR A 106 11.04 -22.69 1.84
N PRO A 107 11.99 -23.54 2.23
CA PRO A 107 13.40 -23.21 2.17
C PRO A 107 13.84 -22.98 0.72
N GLY A 108 14.65 -21.93 0.52
CA GLY A 108 15.20 -21.57 -0.79
C GLY A 108 14.21 -20.90 -1.76
N ARG A 109 12.94 -20.72 -1.38
CA ARG A 109 11.96 -20.00 -2.21
C ARG A 109 12.06 -18.50 -1.99
N LYS A 110 11.82 -17.74 -3.07
CA LYS A 110 11.72 -16.28 -3.00
C LYS A 110 10.47 -15.86 -2.26
N CYS A 111 10.60 -14.91 -1.34
CA CYS A 111 9.51 -14.36 -0.54
C CYS A 111 9.23 -12.91 -0.93
N ILE A 112 8.02 -12.64 -1.39
CA ILE A 112 7.53 -11.28 -1.66
C ILE A 112 6.48 -10.94 -0.60
N MET A 113 6.69 -9.86 0.14
CA MET A 113 5.73 -9.38 1.12
C MET A 113 4.85 -8.28 0.54
N MET A 114 3.55 -8.44 0.69
CA MET A 114 2.55 -7.38 0.52
C MET A 114 2.18 -6.88 1.91
N ALA A 115 2.38 -5.61 2.20
CA ALA A 115 2.05 -5.01 3.50
C ALA A 115 1.28 -3.71 3.32
N HIS A 116 0.64 -3.24 4.40
CA HIS A 116 -0.03 -1.94 4.43
C HIS A 116 0.28 -1.26 5.76
N MET A 117 1.15 -0.26 5.74
CA MET A 117 1.60 0.44 6.95
C MET A 117 2.21 1.80 6.60
N TYR A 118 2.35 2.68 7.60
CA TYR A 118 3.15 3.89 7.50
C TYR A 118 4.58 3.61 7.95
N ALA A 119 5.50 3.56 7.02
CA ALA A 119 6.92 3.37 7.32
C ALA A 119 7.59 4.70 7.65
N LYS A 120 8.42 4.73 8.68
CA LYS A 120 9.16 5.90 9.13
C LYS A 120 10.00 6.49 8.00
N GLY A 121 9.99 7.82 7.91
CA GLY A 121 10.77 8.55 6.90
C GLY A 121 10.17 8.55 5.50
N SER A 122 8.92 8.10 5.34
CA SER A 122 8.21 8.20 4.06
C SER A 122 7.82 9.64 3.73
N ASP A 123 7.93 10.00 2.46
CA ASP A 123 7.54 11.33 1.96
C ASP A 123 6.04 11.35 1.66
N ILE A 124 5.33 12.22 2.34
CA ILE A 124 3.89 12.45 2.18
C ILE A 124 3.64 13.91 1.80
N ALA A 125 2.63 14.13 0.96
CA ALA A 125 2.22 15.50 0.64
C ALA A 125 1.67 16.20 1.88
N LYS A 126 2.30 17.29 2.30
CA LYS A 126 1.91 18.08 3.50
C LYS A 126 0.44 18.53 3.51
N LYS A 127 -0.21 18.55 2.35
CA LYS A 127 -1.61 18.98 2.17
C LYS A 127 -2.57 17.81 1.98
N ASP A 128 -2.07 16.57 1.94
CA ASP A 128 -2.94 15.43 1.67
C ASP A 128 -3.64 14.95 2.93
N ALA A 129 -4.97 15.13 2.93
CA ALA A 129 -5.82 14.64 4.00
C ALA A 129 -6.15 13.14 3.82
N SER A 130 -5.90 12.55 2.64
CA SER A 130 -6.17 11.15 2.35
C SER A 130 -5.13 10.22 2.97
N GLU A 131 -3.89 10.71 3.09
CA GLU A 131 -2.77 10.01 3.74
C GLU A 131 -2.60 10.43 5.22
N LYS A 132 -3.69 10.65 5.95
CA LYS A 132 -3.58 11.07 7.36
C LYS A 132 -2.72 10.10 8.15
N ILE A 133 -1.62 10.62 8.68
CA ILE A 133 -0.62 9.93 9.50
C ILE A 133 -1.24 9.31 10.76
N ILE A 134 -2.39 9.84 11.20
CA ILE A 134 -3.04 9.43 12.45
C ILE A 134 -4.53 9.17 12.19
N ILE A 135 -4.85 8.01 11.63
CA ILE A 135 -6.18 7.44 11.78
C ILE A 135 -6.04 6.29 12.78
N GLY A 136 -6.49 6.51 14.01
CA GLY A 136 -6.48 5.49 15.06
C GLY A 136 -5.22 5.43 15.93
N GLY A 137 -4.40 6.51 16.00
CA GLY A 137 -3.25 6.56 16.92
C GLY A 137 -2.08 5.67 16.53
N GLN A 138 -1.89 5.44 15.22
CA GLN A 138 -0.85 4.55 14.75
C GLN A 138 0.44 5.29 14.48
N GLU A 139 1.48 4.76 15.08
CA GLU A 139 2.84 5.26 14.98
C GLU A 139 3.51 4.80 13.69
N GLU A 140 4.52 5.53 13.27
CA GLU A 140 5.42 5.12 12.21
C GLU A 140 6.07 3.78 12.54
N VAL A 141 6.16 2.89 11.56
CA VAL A 141 6.86 1.61 11.69
C VAL A 141 8.31 1.81 11.27
N ASP A 142 9.23 1.56 12.18
CA ASP A 142 10.66 1.63 11.93
C ASP A 142 11.21 0.23 11.68
N LEU A 143 11.55 -0.11 10.44
CA LEU A 143 12.14 -1.39 10.06
C LEU A 143 13.68 -1.32 9.91
N GLU A 144 14.32 -0.29 10.47
CA GLU A 144 15.78 -0.15 10.42
C GLU A 144 16.46 -1.40 11.01
N GLY A 145 17.54 -1.84 10.37
CA GLY A 145 18.31 -3.00 10.82
C GLY A 145 17.63 -4.36 10.61
N TRP A 146 16.60 -4.46 9.78
CA TRP A 146 16.02 -5.75 9.42
C TRP A 146 16.86 -6.48 8.37
N ASN A 147 17.80 -7.30 8.83
CA ASN A 147 18.73 -8.04 7.94
C ASN A 147 18.08 -9.23 7.23
N ASP A 148 17.17 -9.94 7.91
CA ASP A 148 16.47 -11.12 7.38
C ASP A 148 15.14 -10.76 6.72
N HIS A 149 15.11 -9.61 6.04
CA HIS A 149 13.92 -9.12 5.34
C HIS A 149 13.49 -10.06 4.18
N PRO A 150 12.25 -10.00 3.70
CA PRO A 150 11.82 -10.71 2.49
C PRO A 150 12.65 -10.27 1.28
N ASP A 151 12.68 -11.07 0.23
CA ASP A 151 13.43 -10.71 -0.99
C ASP A 151 12.92 -9.39 -1.61
N TYR A 152 11.61 -9.14 -1.53
CA TYR A 152 10.99 -7.87 -1.90
C TYR A 152 9.77 -7.57 -1.02
N MET A 153 9.56 -6.29 -0.71
CA MET A 153 8.37 -5.83 -0.01
C MET A 153 7.68 -4.70 -0.77
N THR A 154 6.40 -4.89 -1.06
CA THR A 154 5.52 -3.87 -1.61
C THR A 154 4.55 -3.40 -0.55
N CYS A 155 4.48 -2.08 -0.32
CA CYS A 155 3.62 -1.48 0.67
C CYS A 155 2.51 -0.64 0.02
N GLY A 156 1.31 -0.73 0.60
CA GLY A 156 0.26 0.27 0.47
C GLY A 156 0.29 1.27 1.62
N HIS A 157 -0.62 2.19 1.66
CA HIS A 157 -0.85 3.29 2.57
C HIS A 157 -0.40 4.64 1.99
N ILE A 158 0.86 4.79 1.59
CA ILE A 158 1.34 6.01 0.95
C ILE A 158 1.06 5.94 -0.55
N HIS A 159 0.34 6.94 -1.08
CA HIS A 159 -0.08 6.98 -2.48
C HIS A 159 1.03 7.44 -3.42
N LYS A 160 2.07 8.10 -2.89
CA LYS A 160 3.25 8.49 -3.64
C LYS A 160 4.21 7.32 -3.78
N ARG A 161 4.48 6.91 -5.04
CA ARG A 161 5.47 5.87 -5.33
C ARG A 161 6.86 6.30 -4.86
N GLN A 162 7.50 5.49 -4.00
CA GLN A 162 8.81 5.78 -3.43
C GLN A 162 9.46 4.54 -2.82
N HIS A 163 10.78 4.56 -2.72
CA HIS A 163 11.50 3.59 -1.91
C HIS A 163 11.29 3.87 -0.42
N ILE A 164 11.32 2.82 0.39
CA ILE A 164 11.30 2.90 1.84
C ILE A 164 12.76 2.85 2.32
N TRP A 165 13.18 3.83 3.13
CA TRP A 165 14.56 3.97 3.68
C TRP A 165 15.70 3.90 2.65
N ASN A 166 15.47 4.35 1.43
CA ASN A 166 16.45 4.24 0.35
C ASN A 166 16.95 2.80 0.10
N THR A 167 16.14 1.81 0.50
CA THR A 167 16.42 0.41 0.20
C THR A 167 15.93 0.07 -1.20
N ASP A 168 16.46 -1.00 -1.78
CA ASP A 168 16.00 -1.49 -3.06
C ASP A 168 15.02 -2.67 -2.95
N TRP A 169 14.85 -3.21 -1.74
CA TRP A 169 13.97 -4.33 -1.46
C TRP A 169 12.58 -3.93 -0.93
N ALA A 170 12.37 -2.68 -0.49
CA ALA A 170 11.10 -2.21 0.05
C ALA A 170 10.63 -0.92 -0.63
N ARG A 171 9.34 -0.88 -1.02
CA ARG A 171 8.79 0.24 -1.78
C ARG A 171 7.30 0.42 -1.53
N TYR A 172 6.85 1.67 -1.55
CA TYR A 172 5.46 1.99 -1.86
C TYR A 172 5.27 1.97 -3.37
N THR A 173 4.32 1.18 -3.83
CA THR A 173 3.93 1.15 -5.26
C THR A 173 3.23 2.44 -5.66
N GLY A 174 2.60 3.10 -4.69
CA GLY A 174 1.71 4.23 -4.89
C GLY A 174 0.29 3.79 -5.27
N SER A 175 -0.58 4.77 -5.49
CA SER A 175 -1.93 4.51 -5.97
C SER A 175 -1.95 4.38 -7.49
N ILE A 176 -2.87 3.57 -8.01
CA ILE A 176 -3.05 3.42 -9.48
C ILE A 176 -3.75 4.65 -10.08
N LEU A 177 -4.53 5.36 -9.28
CA LEU A 177 -5.26 6.58 -9.64
C LEU A 177 -5.06 7.63 -8.56
N PRO A 178 -5.11 8.93 -8.90
CA PRO A 178 -5.10 9.98 -7.89
C PRO A 178 -6.37 9.89 -7.03
N MET A 179 -6.19 9.87 -5.72
CA MET A 179 -7.27 9.81 -4.74
C MET A 179 -7.69 11.20 -4.24
N SER A 180 -6.85 12.22 -4.49
CA SER A 180 -7.11 13.60 -4.12
C SER A 180 -6.41 14.58 -5.06
N PHE A 181 -6.82 15.85 -5.03
CA PHE A 181 -6.15 16.91 -5.81
C PHE A 181 -4.71 17.20 -5.33
N ALA A 182 -4.36 16.80 -4.12
CA ALA A 182 -2.98 16.91 -3.64
C ALA A 182 -2.01 15.97 -4.37
N GLU A 183 -2.55 14.94 -5.01
CA GLU A 183 -1.80 13.92 -5.76
C GLU A 183 -1.70 14.21 -7.26
N LYS A 184 -2.18 15.38 -7.72
CA LYS A 184 -2.24 15.73 -9.15
C LYS A 184 -0.89 15.58 -9.90
N ASP A 185 0.21 15.75 -9.16
CA ASP A 185 1.58 15.68 -9.68
C ASP A 185 2.27 14.33 -9.41
N TYR A 186 1.55 13.34 -8.85
CA TYR A 186 2.10 12.02 -8.61
C TYR A 186 2.13 11.20 -9.90
N THR A 187 3.09 10.31 -10.00
CA THR A 187 3.14 9.30 -11.06
C THR A 187 2.40 8.07 -10.58
N HIS A 188 1.30 7.74 -11.24
CA HIS A 188 0.44 6.60 -10.93
C HIS A 188 0.75 5.40 -11.79
N GLY A 189 0.54 4.19 -11.29
CA GLY A 189 0.79 2.97 -12.05
C GLY A 189 0.95 1.73 -11.19
N ILE A 190 1.60 0.73 -11.76
CA ILE A 190 1.85 -0.56 -11.12
C ILE A 190 3.32 -0.95 -11.23
N ASP A 191 3.82 -1.71 -10.25
CA ASP A 191 5.12 -2.36 -10.34
C ASP A 191 4.95 -3.77 -10.92
N LEU A 192 5.68 -4.05 -12.00
CA LEU A 192 5.83 -5.39 -12.55
C LEU A 192 7.11 -6.00 -11.99
N ILE A 193 6.96 -7.04 -11.19
CA ILE A 193 8.08 -7.76 -10.59
C ILE A 193 8.36 -9.00 -11.43
N THR A 194 9.54 -9.04 -12.03
CA THR A 194 10.04 -10.21 -12.76
C THR A 194 11.07 -10.91 -11.89
N ILE A 195 10.91 -12.21 -11.68
CA ILE A 195 11.86 -13.05 -10.96
C ILE A 195 12.56 -13.93 -12.00
N GLU A 196 13.88 -13.81 -12.08
CA GLU A 196 14.69 -14.61 -13.01
C GLU A 196 15.25 -15.81 -12.26
N HIS A 197 15.08 -17.00 -12.80
CA HIS A 197 15.79 -18.18 -12.36
C HIS A 197 17.20 -18.15 -12.92
N GLY A 198 18.19 -18.07 -12.06
CA GLY A 198 19.58 -18.24 -12.47
C GLY A 198 19.85 -19.69 -12.86
N GLU A 199 20.02 -19.94 -14.15
CA GLU A 199 20.57 -21.19 -14.66
C GLU A 199 22.04 -21.25 -14.29
N ASP A 200 22.58 -21.42 -13.24
CA ASP A 200 23.94 -21.84 -12.92
C ASP A 200 24.44 -21.37 -11.56
N ASP A 201 24.82 -22.33 -10.79
CA ASP A 201 25.43 -22.29 -9.46
C ASP A 201 26.83 -21.60 -9.43
N GLU A 202 27.39 -21.24 -10.58
CA GLU A 202 28.76 -20.69 -10.68
C GLU A 202 28.84 -19.16 -10.50
N ARG A 203 27.69 -18.44 -10.39
CA ARG A 203 27.67 -16.96 -10.27
C ARG A 203 27.52 -16.42 -8.86
N LYS A 204 27.58 -17.28 -7.85
CA LYS A 204 27.37 -16.92 -6.43
C LYS A 204 28.46 -16.02 -5.82
N GLU A 205 29.62 -15.84 -6.48
CA GLU A 205 30.76 -15.13 -5.87
C GLU A 205 30.76 -13.60 -6.02
N THR A 206 29.90 -12.99 -6.84
CA THR A 206 30.01 -11.54 -7.10
C THR A 206 28.93 -10.65 -6.48
N GLY A 207 27.97 -11.19 -5.74
CA GLY A 207 27.01 -10.39 -4.94
C GLY A 207 26.16 -9.35 -5.70
N LYS A 208 26.17 -9.33 -7.04
CA LYS A 208 25.55 -8.29 -7.87
C LYS A 208 24.40 -8.74 -8.78
N ASN A 209 24.07 -10.00 -8.84
CA ASN A 209 22.95 -10.44 -9.66
C ASN A 209 21.66 -10.39 -8.82
N LYS A 210 20.89 -9.31 -9.01
CA LYS A 210 19.51 -9.28 -8.55
C LYS A 210 18.76 -10.34 -9.34
N GLU A 211 18.33 -11.40 -8.68
CA GLU A 211 17.49 -12.46 -9.26
C GLU A 211 16.04 -11.96 -9.47
N TRP A 212 15.80 -10.67 -9.36
CA TRP A 212 14.51 -10.04 -9.58
C TRP A 212 14.68 -8.60 -10.10
N LYS A 213 13.70 -8.16 -10.87
CA LYS A 213 13.63 -6.83 -11.48
C LYS A 213 12.25 -6.23 -11.23
N VAL A 214 12.21 -4.94 -10.93
CA VAL A 214 10.96 -4.18 -10.82
C VAL A 214 10.89 -3.14 -11.93
N ASP A 215 9.95 -3.32 -12.84
CA ASP A 215 9.63 -2.38 -13.90
C ASP A 215 8.33 -1.64 -13.54
N PHE A 216 8.39 -0.33 -13.48
CA PHE A 216 7.19 0.47 -13.28
C PHE A 216 6.44 0.65 -14.59
N ARG A 217 5.13 0.38 -14.56
CA ARG A 217 4.22 0.63 -15.67
C ARG A 217 3.32 1.79 -15.31
N GLU A 218 3.63 2.97 -15.85
CA GLU A 218 2.85 4.17 -15.63
C GLU A 218 1.45 4.01 -16.23
N TYR A 219 0.45 4.43 -15.46
CA TYR A 219 -0.92 4.59 -15.91
C TYR A 219 -1.23 6.09 -16.01
N LYS A 220 -1.68 6.52 -17.17
CA LYS A 220 -2.14 7.89 -17.39
C LYS A 220 -3.65 7.93 -17.23
N PRO A 221 -4.17 8.62 -16.20
CA PRO A 221 -5.61 8.76 -16.03
C PRO A 221 -6.25 9.39 -17.26
N GLN A 222 -7.45 8.93 -17.63
CA GLN A 222 -8.22 9.50 -18.73
C GLN A 222 -8.65 10.94 -18.41
N HIS A 223 -8.85 11.24 -17.13
CA HIS A 223 -9.22 12.56 -16.62
C HIS A 223 -8.12 13.05 -15.69
N SER A 224 -7.54 14.19 -16.00
CA SER A 224 -6.51 14.80 -15.15
C SER A 224 -7.14 15.62 -14.01
N LEU A 225 -6.35 15.86 -12.97
CA LEU A 225 -6.75 16.74 -11.87
C LEU A 225 -6.08 18.11 -12.07
N ARG A 226 -6.88 19.17 -12.07
CA ARG A 226 -6.38 20.55 -12.18
C ARG A 226 -6.83 21.38 -10.99
N ILE A 227 -5.93 22.19 -10.45
CA ILE A 227 -6.27 23.20 -9.43
C ILE A 227 -6.18 24.56 -10.11
N LEU A 228 -7.24 25.32 -9.99
CA LEU A 228 -7.29 26.68 -10.55
C LEU A 228 -7.49 27.71 -9.44
N PRO A 229 -6.84 28.88 -9.57
CA PRO A 229 -5.81 29.20 -10.56
C PRO A 229 -4.52 28.38 -10.30
N GLU A 230 -3.67 28.21 -11.30
CA GLU A 230 -2.45 27.38 -11.21
C GLU A 230 -1.48 27.84 -10.12
N ASN A 231 -1.46 29.14 -9.80
CA ASN A 231 -0.68 29.67 -8.68
C ASN A 231 -1.29 29.39 -7.30
N GLU A 232 -2.43 28.68 -7.26
CA GLU A 232 -3.17 28.31 -6.06
C GLU A 232 -3.65 29.50 -5.17
N GLU A 233 -3.69 30.72 -5.69
CA GLU A 233 -4.26 31.87 -4.99
C GLU A 233 -5.79 31.80 -4.96
N GLU A 234 -6.38 32.15 -3.81
CA GLU A 234 -7.83 32.24 -3.70
C GLU A 234 -8.36 33.43 -4.48
N LEU A 235 -9.25 33.19 -5.43
CA LEU A 235 -9.91 34.24 -6.21
C LEU A 235 -11.31 34.54 -5.72
N THR A 236 -11.72 35.82 -5.82
CA THR A 236 -13.09 36.21 -5.59
C THR A 236 -14.02 35.61 -6.65
N PHE A 237 -15.31 35.45 -6.34
CA PHE A 237 -16.28 34.89 -7.27
C PHE A 237 -16.33 35.63 -8.61
N LYS A 238 -16.27 36.98 -8.59
CA LYS A 238 -16.23 37.81 -9.81
C LYS A 238 -15.01 37.56 -10.69
N LYS A 239 -13.85 37.31 -10.07
CA LYS A 239 -12.63 36.95 -10.82
C LYS A 239 -12.75 35.54 -11.41
N TRP A 240 -13.39 34.63 -10.68
CA TRP A 240 -13.67 33.27 -11.17
C TRP A 240 -14.58 33.29 -12.40
N GLN A 241 -15.70 34.05 -12.38
CA GLN A 241 -16.57 34.15 -13.53
C GLN A 241 -15.83 34.65 -14.78
N LYS A 242 -14.93 35.62 -14.63
CA LYS A 242 -14.11 36.12 -15.76
C LYS A 242 -13.16 35.03 -16.28
N LEU A 243 -12.50 34.31 -15.41
CA LEU A 243 -11.57 33.27 -15.78
C LEU A 243 -12.27 32.09 -16.50
N ILE A 244 -13.41 31.64 -15.97
CA ILE A 244 -14.20 30.57 -16.58
C ILE A 244 -14.71 31.00 -17.97
N ASN A 245 -15.22 32.24 -18.08
CA ASN A 245 -15.71 32.75 -19.35
C ASN A 245 -14.58 32.89 -20.41
N SER A 246 -13.37 33.27 -20.00
CA SER A 246 -12.22 33.30 -20.92
C SER A 246 -11.84 31.91 -21.37
N GLU A 247 -11.72 30.94 -20.48
CA GLU A 247 -11.40 29.55 -20.79
C GLU A 247 -12.47 28.88 -21.68
N LEU A 248 -13.74 29.19 -21.45
CA LEU A 248 -14.83 28.67 -22.28
C LEU A 248 -14.87 29.32 -23.68
N SER A 249 -14.50 30.60 -23.79
CA SER A 249 -14.51 31.33 -25.07
C SER A 249 -13.37 30.90 -26.01
N GLU A 250 -12.30 30.32 -25.48
CA GLU A 250 -11.18 29.76 -26.25
C GLU A 250 -11.48 28.36 -26.83
N ARG A 251 -12.53 27.70 -26.32
CA ARG A 251 -12.97 26.41 -26.89
C ARG A 251 -13.84 26.68 -28.11
N THR A 252 -13.31 26.39 -29.26
CA THR A 252 -14.07 26.43 -30.54
C THR A 252 -15.18 25.37 -30.49
N ASP A 253 -16.40 25.78 -30.77
CA ASP A 253 -17.59 24.94 -30.90
C ASP A 253 -17.32 23.73 -31.79
N GLY A 254 -17.35 22.53 -31.23
CA GLY A 254 -17.37 21.31 -32.02
C GLY A 254 -16.69 20.07 -31.40
N GLU A 255 -15.79 20.24 -30.46
CA GLU A 255 -15.15 19.09 -29.80
C GLU A 255 -15.48 19.11 -28.31
N LEU A 256 -16.68 18.65 -27.95
CA LEU A 256 -16.89 18.00 -26.66
C LEU A 256 -16.05 16.73 -26.73
N SER A 257 -14.75 16.85 -26.42
CA SER A 257 -13.91 15.66 -26.26
C SER A 257 -14.51 14.86 -25.11
N ASP A 258 -14.62 13.54 -25.27
CA ASP A 258 -14.99 12.62 -24.20
C ASP A 258 -13.98 12.67 -23.01
N HIS A 259 -13.01 13.56 -23.11
CA HIS A 259 -11.97 13.80 -22.13
C HIS A 259 -12.22 15.15 -21.43
N PHE A 260 -12.58 15.08 -20.16
CA PHE A 260 -12.71 16.27 -19.29
C PHE A 260 -11.80 16.11 -18.07
N ASP A 261 -11.28 17.24 -17.60
CA ASP A 261 -10.49 17.28 -16.37
C ASP A 261 -11.40 17.48 -15.15
N TYR A 262 -11.01 16.91 -14.02
CA TYR A 262 -11.57 17.31 -12.73
C TYR A 262 -10.88 18.58 -12.25
N VAL A 263 -11.65 19.60 -11.92
CA VAL A 263 -11.11 20.91 -11.57
C VAL A 263 -11.51 21.30 -10.14
N MET A 264 -10.50 21.63 -9.33
CA MET A 264 -10.70 22.27 -8.04
C MET A 264 -10.54 23.77 -8.17
N LEU A 265 -11.54 24.53 -7.73
CA LEU A 265 -11.52 25.99 -7.70
C LEU A 265 -11.20 26.48 -6.28
N LYS A 266 -10.17 27.31 -6.13
CA LYS A 266 -9.85 27.97 -4.86
C LYS A 266 -10.56 29.31 -4.78
N VAL A 267 -11.64 29.36 -4.00
CA VAL A 267 -12.50 30.55 -3.87
C VAL A 267 -12.24 31.25 -2.54
N LYS A 268 -11.94 32.55 -2.61
CA LYS A 268 -11.85 33.38 -1.42
C LYS A 268 -13.24 33.55 -0.79
N GLN A 269 -13.35 33.20 0.49
CA GLN A 269 -14.60 33.36 1.23
C GLN A 269 -14.89 34.84 1.39
N GLU A 270 -15.88 35.34 0.64
CA GLU A 270 -16.46 36.66 0.80
C GLU A 270 -17.94 36.49 1.24
N LYS A 271 -18.50 37.52 1.91
CA LYS A 271 -19.94 37.51 2.11
C LYS A 271 -20.59 37.67 0.73
N LEU A 272 -21.17 36.58 0.25
CA LEU A 272 -21.99 36.60 -0.96
C LEU A 272 -23.21 37.49 -0.70
N THR A 273 -23.43 38.46 -1.56
CA THR A 273 -24.65 39.24 -1.56
C THR A 273 -25.68 38.55 -2.43
N SER A 274 -26.98 38.92 -2.27
CA SER A 274 -28.06 38.35 -3.11
C SER A 274 -27.84 38.56 -4.61
N ASP A 275 -27.00 39.52 -4.98
CA ASP A 275 -26.66 39.84 -6.38
C ASP A 275 -25.50 39.00 -6.93
N ASP A 276 -24.88 38.17 -6.09
CA ASP A 276 -23.76 37.27 -6.45
C ASP A 276 -24.24 35.83 -6.72
N ILE A 277 -25.51 35.54 -6.49
CA ILE A 277 -26.17 34.24 -6.71
C ILE A 277 -27.10 34.34 -7.92
#